data_69e800c6252aa801076dceed6a10390f
#
_entry.id   69e800c6252aa801076dceed6a10390f
#
_cell.length_a   1.000
_cell.length_b   1.000
_cell.length_c   1.000
_cell.angle_alpha   90.00
_cell.angle_beta   90.00
_cell.angle_gamma   90.00
#
_symmetry.space_group_name_H-M   'P 1'
#
loop_
_entity.id
_entity.type
_entity.pdbx_description
1 polymer ?
#
loop_
_entity_poly.entity_id
_entity_poly.type
_entity_poly.pdbx_seq_one_letter_code
_entity_poly.pdbx_strand_id
1 'polypeptide(L)'
;SRGGGPAYQAILAQPSGTLQGRIKITEQGEVLASKYSLPELALYNLETVTTAVVQNSLVTNQLDATPSWNQLMSRLATRSRDHYRALVHDNPDLVAFFQQVTPIEEISKLQISSRPARRKTGAKDLSSLRAIPWVFGWTQSRFLLPSWFGFGTALSEEVGGDSEQLDLLRRLHQRWPFFRMLISKVEMTLSKVDLDLAHHYMNSLGHPEQREAFEAIFQVIAKEYELTRKLVLEITGQNRLLGADQGLQLSVDLRNRTIVPLGFLQVALLKRLRDQNRQPPMSETPGAPEDT
;
A
#
# COMPACT_ATOMS: atom_id res chain seq x y z
N SER A 1 2.66 9.41 8.27
CA SER A 1 2.92 8.06 7.80
C SER A 1 2.57 7.94 6.31
N ARG A 2 3.34 7.18 5.54
CA ARG A 2 3.09 6.97 4.10
C ARG A 2 1.77 6.24 3.81
N GLY A 3 1.22 5.51 4.77
CA GLY A 3 -0.04 4.79 4.63
C GLY A 3 -1.30 5.66 4.70
N GLY A 4 -1.15 6.96 4.91
CA GLY A 4 -2.28 7.85 5.17
C GLY A 4 -2.83 7.69 6.60
N GLY A 5 -3.82 8.48 6.92
CA GLY A 5 -4.40 8.57 8.27
C GLY A 5 -3.58 9.42 9.24
N PRO A 6 -4.21 9.97 10.25
CA PRO A 6 -3.60 10.92 11.16
C PRO A 6 -2.53 10.26 12.06
N ALA A 7 -1.40 10.95 12.23
CA ALA A 7 -0.29 10.46 13.05
C ALA A 7 -0.69 10.25 14.52
N TYR A 8 -1.63 11.05 15.03
CA TYR A 8 -2.10 10.96 16.41
C TYR A 8 -2.76 9.61 16.73
N GLN A 9 -3.45 8.98 15.78
CA GLN A 9 -4.05 7.66 15.99
C GLN A 9 -2.97 6.59 16.26
N ALA A 10 -1.84 6.66 15.55
CA ALA A 10 -0.73 5.75 15.78
C ALA A 10 -0.04 6.01 17.13
N ILE A 11 -0.03 7.25 17.61
CA ILE A 11 0.47 7.62 18.93
C ILE A 11 -0.44 7.06 20.01
N LEU A 12 -1.76 7.28 19.89
CA LEU A 12 -2.75 6.78 20.84
C LEU A 12 -2.86 5.24 20.86
N ALA A 13 -2.45 4.58 19.79
CA ALA A 13 -2.44 3.13 19.68
C ALA A 13 -1.22 2.46 20.35
N GLN A 14 -0.26 3.24 20.86
CA GLN A 14 0.88 2.69 21.59
C GLN A 14 0.44 2.15 22.96
N PRO A 15 1.05 1.05 23.46
CA PRO A 15 0.78 0.54 24.79
C PRO A 15 1.05 1.59 25.88
N SER A 16 0.33 1.49 26.99
CA SER A 16 0.52 2.36 28.14
C SER A 16 1.97 2.34 28.62
N GLY A 17 2.49 3.51 29.01
CA GLY A 17 3.85 3.68 29.50
C GLY A 17 4.95 3.66 28.44
N THR A 18 4.63 3.43 27.17
CA THR A 18 5.62 3.38 26.09
C THR A 18 6.22 4.77 25.81
N LEU A 19 5.41 5.82 25.77
CA LEU A 19 5.84 7.14 25.34
C LEU A 19 6.45 7.98 26.46
N GLN A 20 5.96 7.87 27.68
CA GLN A 20 6.47 8.59 28.87
C GLN A 20 6.72 10.09 28.62
N GLY A 21 5.77 10.76 27.94
CA GLY A 21 5.87 12.17 27.59
C GLY A 21 6.82 12.50 26.45
N ARG A 22 7.38 11.51 25.75
CA ARG A 22 8.39 11.72 24.70
C ARG A 22 8.06 10.92 23.44
N ILE A 23 8.25 11.55 22.28
CA ILE A 23 8.23 10.88 20.99
C ILE A 23 9.26 11.49 20.05
N LYS A 24 9.90 10.66 19.24
CA LYS A 24 10.75 11.11 18.14
C LYS A 24 10.16 10.59 16.83
N ILE A 25 9.73 11.51 15.97
CA ILE A 25 9.19 11.21 14.65
C ILE A 25 10.20 11.63 13.61
N THR A 26 10.60 10.70 12.73
CA THR A 26 11.41 11.02 11.55
C THR A 26 10.49 11.13 10.35
N GLU A 27 10.43 12.30 9.75
CA GLU A 27 9.65 12.56 8.55
C GLU A 27 10.56 12.86 7.36
N GLN A 28 10.04 12.67 6.16
CA GLN A 28 10.76 13.03 4.92
C GLN A 28 10.66 14.54 4.68
N GLY A 29 11.61 15.10 3.91
CA GLY A 29 11.65 16.52 3.60
C GLY A 29 10.36 17.04 2.98
N GLU A 30 9.76 16.29 2.06
CA GLU A 30 8.49 16.64 1.41
C GLU A 30 7.33 16.70 2.42
N VAL A 31 7.32 15.80 3.41
CA VAL A 31 6.30 15.78 4.47
C VAL A 31 6.52 16.95 5.44
N LEU A 32 7.79 17.26 5.77
CA LEU A 32 8.13 18.44 6.58
C LEU A 32 7.66 19.73 5.88
N ALA A 33 7.93 19.87 4.59
CA ALA A 33 7.49 21.01 3.82
C ALA A 33 5.97 21.15 3.80
N SER A 34 5.22 20.06 3.60
CA SER A 34 3.76 20.11 3.55
C SER A 34 3.09 20.37 4.90
N LYS A 35 3.71 19.93 6.02
CA LYS A 35 3.12 20.05 7.36
C LYS A 35 3.51 21.32 8.09
N TYR A 36 4.70 21.87 7.81
CA TYR A 36 5.30 22.91 8.63
C TYR A 36 5.70 24.18 7.87
N SER A 37 5.39 24.26 6.56
CA SER A 37 5.70 25.47 5.76
C SER A 37 4.82 26.68 6.08
N LEU A 38 3.58 26.44 6.53
CA LEU A 38 2.67 27.48 6.94
C LEU A 38 2.50 27.46 8.48
N PRO A 39 2.64 28.61 9.18
CA PRO A 39 2.59 28.67 10.64
C PRO A 39 1.36 28.02 11.26
N GLU A 40 0.17 28.27 10.67
CA GLU A 40 -1.10 27.71 11.18
C GLU A 40 -1.14 26.19 11.05
N LEU A 41 -0.67 25.64 9.91
CA LEU A 41 -0.58 24.20 9.71
C LEU A 41 0.48 23.56 10.62
N ALA A 42 1.61 24.26 10.83
CA ALA A 42 2.66 23.81 11.73
C ALA A 42 2.14 23.72 13.17
N LEU A 43 1.46 24.76 13.64
CA LEU A 43 0.88 24.80 14.97
C LEU A 43 -0.14 23.68 15.16
N TYR A 44 -1.08 23.54 14.22
CA TYR A 44 -2.09 22.47 14.25
C TYR A 44 -1.46 21.07 14.33
N ASN A 45 -0.42 20.80 13.52
CA ASN A 45 0.25 19.49 13.53
C ASN A 45 1.00 19.26 14.84
N LEU A 46 1.69 20.28 15.39
CA LEU A 46 2.42 20.18 16.65
C LEU A 46 1.47 20.00 17.83
N GLU A 47 0.39 20.76 17.91
CA GLU A 47 -0.64 20.63 18.94
C GLU A 47 -1.29 19.23 18.91
N THR A 48 -1.64 18.73 17.71
CA THR A 48 -2.24 17.41 17.53
C THR A 48 -1.30 16.31 18.04
N VAL A 49 -0.03 16.37 17.68
CA VAL A 49 0.96 15.37 18.12
C VAL A 49 1.23 15.48 19.61
N THR A 50 1.40 16.71 20.13
CA THR A 50 1.64 16.97 21.56
C THR A 50 0.48 16.48 22.40
N THR A 51 -0.76 16.81 22.02
CA THR A 51 -1.97 16.37 22.72
C THR A 51 -2.06 14.84 22.76
N ALA A 52 -1.78 14.16 21.64
CA ALA A 52 -1.79 12.70 21.60
C ALA A 52 -0.73 12.07 22.52
N VAL A 53 0.47 12.66 22.59
CA VAL A 53 1.54 12.19 23.49
C VAL A 53 1.15 12.40 24.95
N VAL A 54 0.59 13.57 25.28
CA VAL A 54 0.13 13.87 26.64
C VAL A 54 -1.00 12.91 27.04
N GLN A 55 -2.00 12.72 26.18
CA GLN A 55 -3.10 11.79 26.44
C GLN A 55 -2.60 10.36 26.65
N ASN A 56 -1.74 9.83 25.77
CA ASN A 56 -1.19 8.48 25.92
C ASN A 56 -0.32 8.33 27.19
N SER A 57 0.35 9.39 27.62
CA SER A 57 1.24 9.35 28.77
C SER A 57 0.53 9.49 30.12
N LEU A 58 -0.54 10.28 30.18
CA LEU A 58 -1.28 10.58 31.40
C LEU A 58 -2.47 9.64 31.65
N VAL A 59 -3.14 9.22 30.59
CA VAL A 59 -4.25 8.28 30.70
C VAL A 59 -3.68 6.87 30.79
N THR A 60 -3.75 6.28 31.97
CA THR A 60 -3.51 4.84 32.15
C THR A 60 -4.58 4.13 31.34
N ASN A 61 -4.21 3.66 30.14
CA ASN A 61 -5.15 3.03 29.23
C ASN A 61 -5.68 1.74 29.87
N GLN A 62 -6.89 1.79 30.38
CA GLN A 62 -7.66 0.59 30.76
C GLN A 62 -7.90 -0.33 29.54
N LEU A 63 -7.37 0.05 28.37
CA LEU A 63 -7.53 -0.58 27.07
C LEU A 63 -6.23 -1.23 26.59
N ASP A 64 -5.29 -1.54 27.47
CA ASP A 64 -4.14 -2.37 27.14
C ASP A 64 -4.60 -3.74 26.65
N ALA A 65 -3.94 -4.25 25.64
CA ALA A 65 -4.28 -5.53 25.05
C ALA A 65 -4.22 -6.65 26.10
N THR A 66 -5.28 -7.44 26.20
CA THR A 66 -5.26 -8.68 26.97
C THR A 66 -4.30 -9.68 26.33
N PRO A 67 -3.76 -10.66 27.08
CA PRO A 67 -2.95 -11.72 26.50
C PRO A 67 -3.65 -12.45 25.33
N SER A 68 -4.96 -12.65 25.40
CA SER A 68 -5.75 -13.26 24.33
C SER A 68 -5.81 -12.41 23.07
N TRP A 69 -5.89 -11.08 23.19
CA TRP A 69 -5.87 -10.17 22.06
C TRP A 69 -4.49 -10.16 21.36
N ASN A 70 -3.42 -10.19 22.15
CA ASN A 70 -2.07 -10.28 21.61
C ASN A 70 -1.84 -11.61 20.89
N GLN A 71 -2.35 -12.73 21.41
CA GLN A 71 -2.29 -14.03 20.74
C GLN A 71 -3.07 -14.02 19.43
N LEU A 72 -4.27 -13.43 19.41
CA LEU A 72 -5.07 -13.26 18.19
C LEU A 72 -4.28 -12.48 17.14
N MET A 73 -3.69 -11.34 17.51
CA MET A 73 -2.88 -10.54 16.59
C MET A 73 -1.67 -11.31 16.08
N SER A 74 -1.03 -12.12 16.91
CA SER A 74 0.11 -12.96 16.49
C SER A 74 -0.33 -14.01 15.46
N ARG A 75 -1.51 -14.64 15.63
CA ARG A 75 -2.07 -15.55 14.62
C ARG A 75 -2.38 -14.84 13.31
N LEU A 76 -3.08 -13.69 13.38
CA LEU A 76 -3.38 -12.88 12.19
C LEU A 76 -2.11 -12.45 11.45
N ALA A 77 -1.09 -12.00 12.18
CA ALA A 77 0.18 -11.58 11.60
C ALA A 77 0.91 -12.76 10.91
N THR A 78 0.90 -13.94 11.53
CA THR A 78 1.52 -15.15 10.95
C THR A 78 0.80 -15.57 9.67
N ARG A 79 -0.51 -15.73 9.71
CA ARG A 79 -1.33 -16.12 8.55
C ARG A 79 -1.21 -15.11 7.40
N SER A 80 -1.33 -13.82 7.72
CA SER A 80 -1.19 -12.75 6.71
C SER A 80 0.19 -12.77 6.06
N ARG A 81 1.26 -12.95 6.86
CA ARG A 81 2.63 -13.08 6.35
C ARG A 81 2.77 -14.30 5.45
N ASP A 82 2.25 -15.43 5.86
CA ASP A 82 2.42 -16.69 5.12
C ASP A 82 1.67 -16.63 3.79
N HIS A 83 0.46 -16.06 3.79
CA HIS A 83 -0.30 -15.82 2.56
C HIS A 83 0.39 -14.81 1.63
N TYR A 84 0.91 -13.72 2.18
CA TYR A 84 1.70 -12.76 1.41
C TYR A 84 2.96 -13.40 0.80
N ARG A 85 3.67 -14.23 1.56
CA ARG A 85 4.87 -14.91 1.08
C ARG A 85 4.56 -15.91 -0.04
N ALA A 86 3.47 -16.66 0.08
CA ALA A 86 3.03 -17.59 -0.95
C ALA A 86 2.88 -16.91 -2.31
N LEU A 87 2.32 -15.69 -2.36
CA LEU A 87 2.24 -14.93 -3.60
C LEU A 87 3.56 -14.27 -3.98
N VAL A 88 4.21 -13.57 -3.04
CA VAL A 88 5.30 -12.63 -3.37
C VAL A 88 6.65 -13.32 -3.50
N HIS A 89 6.89 -14.39 -2.73
CA HIS A 89 8.18 -15.08 -2.70
C HIS A 89 8.17 -16.47 -3.34
N ASP A 90 7.04 -17.16 -3.21
CA ASP A 90 6.98 -18.58 -3.62
C ASP A 90 6.33 -18.75 -5.01
N ASN A 91 5.66 -17.72 -5.54
CA ASN A 91 5.11 -17.75 -6.90
C ASN A 91 6.22 -17.36 -7.91
N PRO A 92 6.59 -18.28 -8.84
CA PRO A 92 7.69 -18.04 -9.78
C PRO A 92 7.41 -16.91 -10.78
N ASP A 93 6.14 -16.64 -11.09
CA ASP A 93 5.75 -15.67 -12.10
C ASP A 93 5.60 -14.25 -11.54
N LEU A 94 5.60 -14.10 -10.20
CA LEU A 94 5.34 -12.78 -9.60
C LEU A 94 6.43 -11.76 -9.93
N VAL A 95 7.67 -12.16 -10.02
CA VAL A 95 8.78 -11.23 -10.36
C VAL A 95 8.56 -10.65 -11.74
N ALA A 96 8.23 -11.49 -12.72
CA ALA A 96 7.92 -11.07 -14.09
C ALA A 96 6.65 -10.22 -14.14
N PHE A 97 5.61 -10.64 -13.42
CA PHE A 97 4.37 -9.85 -13.26
C PHE A 97 4.68 -8.44 -12.75
N PHE A 98 5.38 -8.31 -11.63
CA PHE A 98 5.71 -7.03 -11.04
C PHE A 98 6.53 -6.14 -11.99
N GLN A 99 7.54 -6.72 -12.66
CA GLN A 99 8.41 -5.96 -13.57
C GLN A 99 7.67 -5.45 -14.80
N GLN A 100 6.76 -6.23 -15.36
CA GLN A 100 6.03 -5.87 -16.57
C GLN A 100 4.80 -5.01 -16.29
N VAL A 101 4.02 -5.41 -15.27
CA VAL A 101 2.71 -4.80 -14.97
C VAL A 101 2.84 -3.48 -14.21
N THR A 102 4.01 -3.21 -13.60
CA THR A 102 4.25 -1.94 -12.91
C THR A 102 5.30 -1.10 -13.63
N PRO A 103 5.37 0.23 -13.40
CA PRO A 103 6.39 1.09 -14.00
C PRO A 103 7.73 1.01 -13.24
N ILE A 104 8.11 -0.14 -12.67
CA ILE A 104 9.30 -0.25 -11.81
C ILE A 104 10.60 -0.01 -12.57
N GLU A 105 10.68 -0.40 -13.85
CA GLU A 105 11.88 -0.19 -14.66
C GLU A 105 12.08 1.31 -14.95
N GLU A 106 11.00 2.02 -15.21
CA GLU A 106 11.00 3.46 -15.43
C GLU A 106 11.30 4.22 -14.13
N ILE A 107 10.66 3.81 -13.02
CA ILE A 107 10.93 4.35 -11.67
C ILE A 107 12.41 4.17 -11.31
N SER A 108 13.02 3.06 -11.69
CA SER A 108 14.41 2.77 -11.39
C SER A 108 15.41 3.72 -12.08
N LYS A 109 15.00 4.35 -13.18
CA LYS A 109 15.78 5.34 -13.91
C LYS A 109 15.62 6.77 -13.34
N LEU A 110 14.59 7.00 -12.53
CA LEU A 110 14.33 8.30 -11.92
C LEU A 110 15.12 8.47 -10.62
N GLN A 111 15.68 9.65 -10.41
CA GLN A 111 16.35 10.03 -9.16
C GLN A 111 15.32 10.51 -8.12
N ILE A 112 14.42 9.60 -7.70
CA ILE A 112 13.35 9.95 -6.73
C ILE A 112 13.90 10.04 -5.31
N SER A 113 15.03 9.40 -5.02
CA SER A 113 15.65 9.42 -3.70
C SER A 113 17.17 9.53 -3.80
N SER A 114 17.81 9.90 -2.69
CA SER A 114 19.28 9.96 -2.60
C SER A 114 19.97 8.59 -2.83
N ARG A 115 19.20 7.50 -2.88
CA ARG A 115 19.72 6.15 -3.06
C ARG A 115 19.13 5.51 -4.33
N PRO A 116 19.91 4.74 -5.10
CA PRO A 116 19.41 4.04 -6.29
C PRO A 116 18.28 3.07 -5.92
N ALA A 117 17.37 2.82 -6.85
CA ALA A 117 16.22 1.95 -6.65
C ALA A 117 16.60 0.50 -6.32
N ARG A 118 17.71 0.02 -6.88
CA ARG A 118 18.25 -1.33 -6.64
C ARG A 118 19.60 -1.27 -5.92
N ARG A 119 19.91 -2.33 -5.17
CA ARG A 119 21.25 -2.55 -4.59
C ARG A 119 22.21 -3.03 -5.69
N LYS A 120 23.51 -2.78 -5.54
CA LYS A 120 24.54 -3.25 -6.47
C LYS A 120 24.85 -4.75 -6.26
N THR A 121 23.87 -5.62 -6.36
CA THR A 121 24.05 -7.09 -6.17
C THR A 121 24.08 -7.87 -7.46
N GLY A 122 23.94 -7.22 -8.63
CA GLY A 122 23.95 -7.91 -9.93
C GLY A 122 22.67 -8.69 -10.28
N ALA A 123 21.92 -9.15 -9.30
CA ALA A 123 20.67 -9.87 -9.52
C ALA A 123 19.50 -8.91 -9.80
N LYS A 124 18.67 -9.24 -10.79
CA LYS A 124 17.43 -8.49 -11.10
C LYS A 124 16.22 -9.07 -10.37
N ASP A 125 16.41 -9.66 -9.20
CA ASP A 125 15.37 -10.23 -8.36
C ASP A 125 14.78 -9.20 -7.36
N LEU A 126 13.79 -9.64 -6.58
CA LEU A 126 13.16 -8.80 -5.55
C LEU A 126 14.13 -8.45 -4.42
N SER A 127 15.15 -9.29 -4.14
CA SER A 127 16.10 -9.04 -3.05
C SER A 127 16.99 -7.82 -3.31
N SER A 128 17.25 -7.51 -4.57
CA SER A 128 18.00 -6.33 -4.99
C SER A 128 17.19 -5.04 -4.87
N LEU A 129 15.86 -5.12 -4.91
CA LEU A 129 14.97 -3.97 -4.90
C LEU A 129 14.89 -3.36 -3.49
N ARG A 130 14.87 -2.03 -3.42
CA ARG A 130 14.65 -1.33 -2.15
C ARG A 130 13.15 -1.20 -1.86
N ALA A 131 12.82 -1.08 -0.57
CA ALA A 131 11.43 -1.02 -0.11
C ALA A 131 10.62 0.15 -0.70
N ILE A 132 11.25 1.31 -0.95
CA ILE A 132 10.55 2.47 -1.51
C ILE A 132 10.12 2.23 -2.96
N PRO A 133 11.00 1.84 -3.88
CA PRO A 133 10.61 1.49 -5.25
C PRO A 133 9.62 0.33 -5.31
N TRP A 134 9.75 -0.68 -4.45
CA TRP A 134 8.79 -1.78 -4.32
C TRP A 134 7.38 -1.27 -4.06
N VAL A 135 7.19 -0.50 -2.98
CA VAL A 135 5.88 0.06 -2.64
C VAL A 135 5.40 1.02 -3.72
N PHE A 136 6.31 1.80 -4.32
CA PHE A 136 5.95 2.81 -5.30
C PHE A 136 5.46 2.20 -6.62
N GLY A 137 6.07 1.12 -7.10
CA GLY A 137 5.61 0.39 -8.29
C GLY A 137 4.15 -0.08 -8.13
N TRP A 138 3.84 -0.73 -7.01
CA TRP A 138 2.48 -1.16 -6.70
C TRP A 138 1.49 -0.02 -6.50
N THR A 139 1.95 1.12 -6.00
CA THR A 139 1.10 2.31 -5.82
C THR A 139 0.74 2.94 -7.15
N GLN A 140 1.71 3.06 -8.06
CA GLN A 140 1.48 3.62 -9.39
C GLN A 140 0.51 2.78 -10.22
N SER A 141 0.65 1.48 -10.20
CA SER A 141 -0.24 0.54 -10.90
C SER A 141 -1.56 0.24 -10.16
N ARG A 142 -1.84 0.94 -9.04
CA ARG A 142 -3.10 0.91 -8.28
C ARG A 142 -3.44 -0.42 -7.60
N PHE A 143 -2.51 -1.35 -7.53
CA PHE A 143 -2.67 -2.57 -6.71
C PHE A 143 -2.50 -2.28 -5.21
N LEU A 144 -1.57 -1.42 -4.83
CA LEU A 144 -1.17 -1.15 -3.44
C LEU A 144 -0.93 -2.43 -2.61
N LEU A 145 -0.61 -3.52 -3.27
CA LEU A 145 -0.56 -4.89 -2.76
C LEU A 145 0.17 -5.06 -1.41
N PRO A 146 1.36 -4.47 -1.18
CA PRO A 146 2.11 -4.69 0.08
C PRO A 146 1.42 -4.16 1.34
N SER A 147 0.34 -3.40 1.20
CA SER A 147 -0.28 -2.71 2.34
C SER A 147 -1.57 -3.37 2.86
N TRP A 148 -2.06 -4.41 2.17
CA TRP A 148 -3.32 -5.06 2.54
C TRP A 148 -3.40 -6.55 2.20
N PHE A 149 -2.62 -7.05 1.23
CA PHE A 149 -2.71 -8.43 0.75
C PHE A 149 -2.36 -9.44 1.85
N GLY A 150 -3.16 -10.50 1.94
CA GLY A 150 -3.05 -11.55 2.94
C GLY A 150 -3.81 -11.26 4.24
N PHE A 151 -4.33 -10.04 4.43
CA PHE A 151 -5.08 -9.70 5.64
C PHE A 151 -6.51 -10.23 5.62
N GLY A 152 -7.18 -10.24 4.47
CA GLY A 152 -8.52 -10.79 4.30
C GLY A 152 -8.56 -12.30 4.55
N THR A 153 -7.63 -13.04 3.97
CA THR A 153 -7.48 -14.49 4.23
C THR A 153 -7.21 -14.75 5.71
N ALA A 154 -6.30 -14.00 6.34
CA ALA A 154 -6.01 -14.17 7.76
C ALA A 154 -7.24 -13.92 8.66
N LEU A 155 -8.03 -12.87 8.34
CA LEU A 155 -9.30 -12.60 9.05
C LEU A 155 -10.32 -13.70 8.79
N SER A 156 -10.46 -14.16 7.55
CA SER A 156 -11.41 -15.22 7.17
C SER A 156 -11.13 -16.53 7.90
N GLU A 157 -9.86 -16.91 7.98
CA GLU A 157 -9.43 -18.10 8.72
C GLU A 157 -9.63 -17.96 10.24
N GLU A 158 -9.49 -16.76 10.80
CA GLU A 158 -9.75 -16.51 12.21
C GLU A 158 -11.25 -16.54 12.53
N VAL A 159 -12.07 -16.01 11.62
CA VAL A 159 -13.53 -16.05 11.77
C VAL A 159 -14.06 -17.47 11.57
N GLY A 160 -13.54 -18.21 10.59
CA GLY A 160 -13.90 -19.63 10.35
C GLY A 160 -15.41 -19.90 10.14
N GLY A 161 -16.20 -18.87 9.81
CA GLY A 161 -17.66 -18.92 9.74
C GLY A 161 -18.36 -18.79 11.11
N ASP A 162 -17.62 -18.57 12.19
CA ASP A 162 -18.15 -18.39 13.54
C ASP A 162 -18.51 -16.92 13.78
N SER A 163 -19.80 -16.66 14.04
CA SER A 163 -20.31 -15.33 14.35
C SER A 163 -19.73 -14.74 15.64
N GLU A 164 -19.38 -15.58 16.63
CA GLU A 164 -18.80 -15.11 17.89
C GLU A 164 -17.39 -14.54 17.67
N GLN A 165 -16.62 -15.14 16.76
CA GLN A 165 -15.29 -14.62 16.37
C GLN A 165 -15.41 -13.28 15.63
N LEU A 166 -16.37 -13.15 14.74
CA LEU A 166 -16.62 -11.85 14.08
C LEU A 166 -17.03 -10.79 15.11
N ASP A 167 -17.87 -11.12 16.07
CA ASP A 167 -18.26 -10.20 17.15
C ASP A 167 -17.08 -9.86 18.05
N LEU A 168 -16.15 -10.78 18.26
CA LEU A 168 -14.89 -10.48 18.94
C LEU A 168 -14.08 -9.44 18.18
N LEU A 169 -13.91 -9.58 16.86
CA LEU A 169 -13.19 -8.60 16.02
C LEU A 169 -13.89 -7.24 16.04
N ARG A 170 -15.22 -7.18 16.02
CA ARG A 170 -16.00 -5.94 16.19
C ARG A 170 -15.73 -5.28 17.55
N ARG A 171 -15.73 -6.06 18.64
CA ARG A 171 -15.39 -5.56 19.97
C ARG A 171 -13.94 -5.03 20.03
N LEU A 172 -12.99 -5.72 19.41
CA LEU A 172 -11.61 -5.26 19.32
C LEU A 172 -11.51 -3.92 18.56
N HIS A 173 -12.20 -3.80 17.44
CA HIS A 173 -12.25 -2.55 16.68
C HIS A 173 -12.82 -1.39 17.51
N GLN A 174 -13.84 -1.64 18.32
CA GLN A 174 -14.44 -0.64 19.19
C GLN A 174 -13.56 -0.26 20.38
N ARG A 175 -12.87 -1.21 20.98
CA ARG A 175 -12.22 -1.04 22.29
C ARG A 175 -10.72 -0.92 22.22
N TRP A 176 -10.05 -1.53 21.24
CA TRP A 176 -8.60 -1.55 21.18
C TRP A 176 -8.05 -0.55 20.15
N PRO A 177 -7.43 0.56 20.58
CA PRO A 177 -6.94 1.60 19.66
C PRO A 177 -5.96 1.08 18.61
N PHE A 178 -5.11 0.10 18.96
CA PHE A 178 -4.18 -0.53 18.02
C PHE A 178 -4.92 -1.24 16.88
N PHE A 179 -5.92 -2.08 17.21
CA PHE A 179 -6.66 -2.82 16.19
C PHE A 179 -7.51 -1.87 15.34
N ARG A 180 -8.12 -0.86 15.95
CA ARG A 180 -8.83 0.21 15.23
C ARG A 180 -7.93 0.92 14.25
N MET A 181 -6.71 1.30 14.67
CA MET A 181 -5.73 1.95 13.81
C MET A 181 -5.31 1.04 12.65
N LEU A 182 -5.09 -0.26 12.91
CA LEU A 182 -4.76 -1.24 11.88
C LEU A 182 -5.86 -1.32 10.82
N ILE A 183 -7.13 -1.54 11.23
CA ILE A 183 -8.28 -1.58 10.32
C ILE A 183 -8.39 -0.27 9.51
N SER A 184 -8.27 0.89 10.16
CA SER A 184 -8.30 2.18 9.48
C SER A 184 -7.20 2.34 8.41
N LYS A 185 -6.01 1.79 8.65
CA LYS A 185 -4.91 1.80 7.66
C LYS A 185 -5.21 0.89 6.47
N VAL A 186 -5.74 -0.29 6.72
CA VAL A 186 -6.17 -1.21 5.66
C VAL A 186 -7.30 -0.57 4.84
N GLU A 187 -8.32 -0.05 5.49
CA GLU A 187 -9.46 0.64 4.87
C GLU A 187 -9.02 1.81 3.98
N MET A 188 -8.14 2.67 4.48
CA MET A 188 -7.55 3.77 3.72
C MET A 188 -6.79 3.27 2.48
N THR A 189 -6.13 2.12 2.57
CA THR A 189 -5.39 1.56 1.43
C THR A 189 -6.34 0.97 0.42
N LEU A 190 -7.30 0.16 0.86
CA LEU A 190 -8.31 -0.44 -0.01
C LEU A 190 -9.12 0.62 -0.80
N SER A 191 -9.41 1.76 -0.19
CA SER A 191 -10.13 2.86 -0.85
C SER A 191 -9.34 3.51 -2.01
N LYS A 192 -8.05 3.25 -2.10
CA LYS A 192 -7.16 3.72 -3.17
C LYS A 192 -6.86 2.66 -4.22
N VAL A 193 -7.16 1.40 -3.95
CA VAL A 193 -7.03 0.33 -4.95
C VAL A 193 -8.03 0.57 -6.07
N ASP A 194 -7.59 0.31 -7.30
CA ASP A 194 -8.44 0.38 -8.50
C ASP A 194 -8.09 -0.84 -9.36
N LEU A 195 -8.91 -1.88 -9.24
CA LEU A 195 -8.67 -3.15 -9.92
C LEU A 195 -8.89 -3.04 -11.44
N ASP A 196 -9.77 -2.15 -11.91
CA ASP A 196 -9.99 -1.95 -13.34
C ASP A 196 -8.75 -1.34 -13.98
N LEU A 197 -8.19 -0.31 -13.36
CA LEU A 197 -6.93 0.29 -13.83
C LEU A 197 -5.76 -0.69 -13.67
N ALA A 198 -5.68 -1.43 -12.56
CA ALA A 198 -4.64 -2.43 -12.34
C ALA A 198 -4.68 -3.55 -13.40
N HIS A 199 -5.88 -4.01 -13.76
CA HIS A 199 -6.10 -4.98 -14.86
C HIS A 199 -5.71 -4.40 -16.23
N HIS A 200 -5.99 -3.11 -16.44
CA HIS A 200 -5.56 -2.41 -17.65
C HIS A 200 -4.03 -2.33 -17.78
N TYR A 201 -3.31 -2.08 -16.66
CA TYR A 201 -1.84 -2.18 -16.63
C TYR A 201 -1.39 -3.58 -17.05
N MET A 202 -1.97 -4.63 -16.48
CA MET A 202 -1.60 -6.01 -16.79
C MET A 202 -1.84 -6.34 -18.27
N ASN A 203 -3.03 -6.06 -18.79
CA ASN A 203 -3.39 -6.39 -20.17
C ASN A 203 -2.61 -5.61 -21.22
N SER A 204 -2.21 -4.37 -20.90
CA SER A 204 -1.54 -3.49 -21.86
C SER A 204 -0.02 -3.64 -21.86
N LEU A 205 0.58 -3.97 -20.71
CA LEU A 205 2.03 -3.97 -20.53
C LEU A 205 2.61 -5.38 -20.38
N GLY A 206 1.80 -6.37 -19.98
CA GLY A 206 2.21 -7.78 -19.88
C GLY A 206 2.50 -8.39 -21.24
N HIS A 207 3.49 -9.27 -21.30
CA HIS A 207 3.80 -10.04 -22.51
C HIS A 207 2.68 -11.03 -22.83
N PRO A 208 2.26 -11.16 -24.10
CA PRO A 208 1.20 -12.09 -24.50
C PRO A 208 1.44 -13.54 -24.06
N GLU A 209 2.69 -13.98 -24.05
CA GLU A 209 3.10 -15.34 -23.69
C GLU A 209 2.86 -15.67 -22.21
N GLN A 210 2.81 -14.66 -21.34
CA GLN A 210 2.61 -14.81 -19.90
C GLN A 210 1.18 -14.44 -19.45
N ARG A 211 0.29 -14.18 -20.39
CA ARG A 211 -1.05 -13.67 -20.12
C ARG A 211 -1.85 -14.55 -19.17
N GLU A 212 -1.80 -15.86 -19.36
CA GLU A 212 -2.53 -16.83 -18.53
C GLU A 212 -2.01 -16.83 -17.09
N ALA A 213 -0.68 -16.88 -16.91
CA ALA A 213 -0.04 -16.83 -15.59
C ALA A 213 -0.35 -15.49 -14.88
N PHE A 214 -0.31 -14.39 -15.63
CA PHE A 214 -0.61 -13.06 -15.07
C PHE A 214 -2.09 -12.90 -14.70
N GLU A 215 -2.98 -13.45 -15.50
CA GLU A 215 -4.41 -13.46 -15.14
C GLU A 215 -4.67 -14.29 -13.89
N ALA A 216 -4.00 -15.43 -13.73
CA ALA A 216 -4.10 -16.23 -12.50
C ALA A 216 -3.63 -15.44 -11.27
N ILE A 217 -2.53 -14.71 -11.36
CA ILE A 217 -2.03 -13.83 -10.29
C ILE A 217 -3.05 -12.71 -9.99
N PHE A 218 -3.57 -12.07 -11.05
CA PHE A 218 -4.56 -11.00 -10.90
C PHE A 218 -5.81 -11.49 -10.18
N GLN A 219 -6.32 -12.67 -10.55
CA GLN A 219 -7.51 -13.25 -9.91
C GLN A 219 -7.29 -13.57 -8.43
N VAL A 220 -6.09 -14.02 -8.04
CA VAL A 220 -5.74 -14.20 -6.63
C VAL A 220 -5.78 -12.86 -5.89
N ILE A 221 -5.21 -11.81 -6.48
CA ILE A 221 -5.20 -10.45 -5.90
C ILE A 221 -6.63 -9.90 -5.80
N ALA A 222 -7.44 -10.05 -6.85
CA ALA A 222 -8.81 -9.55 -6.88
C ALA A 222 -9.70 -10.24 -5.83
N LYS A 223 -9.60 -11.56 -5.70
CA LYS A 223 -10.33 -12.33 -4.67
C LYS A 223 -9.94 -11.88 -3.26
N GLU A 224 -8.65 -11.71 -3.01
CA GLU A 224 -8.17 -11.26 -1.70
C GLU A 224 -8.62 -9.82 -1.40
N TYR A 225 -8.70 -8.94 -2.41
CA TYR A 225 -9.24 -7.60 -2.25
C TYR A 225 -10.71 -7.61 -1.82
N GLU A 226 -11.55 -8.36 -2.53
CA GLU A 226 -12.98 -8.44 -2.19
C GLU A 226 -13.21 -9.08 -0.81
N LEU A 227 -12.44 -10.11 -0.47
CA LEU A 227 -12.50 -10.75 0.84
C LEU A 227 -12.09 -9.77 1.95
N THR A 228 -10.97 -9.06 1.76
CA THR A 228 -10.48 -8.08 2.73
C THR A 228 -11.49 -6.93 2.90
N ARG A 229 -12.00 -6.40 1.79
CA ARG A 229 -13.01 -5.35 1.78
C ARG A 229 -14.28 -5.76 2.52
N LYS A 230 -14.81 -6.94 2.23
CA LYS A 230 -16.00 -7.50 2.89
C LYS A 230 -15.80 -7.58 4.40
N LEU A 231 -14.73 -8.21 4.86
CA LEU A 231 -14.48 -8.40 6.29
C LEU A 231 -14.19 -7.08 7.02
N VAL A 232 -13.49 -6.14 6.40
CA VAL A 232 -13.28 -4.80 6.97
C VAL A 232 -14.63 -4.08 7.16
N LEU A 233 -15.53 -4.15 6.19
CA LEU A 233 -16.86 -3.55 6.30
C LEU A 233 -17.72 -4.23 7.38
N GLU A 234 -17.65 -5.56 7.49
CA GLU A 234 -18.35 -6.32 8.54
C GLU A 234 -17.83 -6.00 9.95
N ILE A 235 -16.50 -5.84 10.11
CA ILE A 235 -15.87 -5.49 11.38
C ILE A 235 -16.21 -4.05 11.78
N THR A 236 -16.17 -3.11 10.83
CA THR A 236 -16.45 -1.70 11.10
C THR A 236 -17.95 -1.38 11.20
N GLY A 237 -18.80 -2.26 10.70
CA GLY A 237 -20.25 -2.04 10.60
C GLY A 237 -20.63 -0.96 9.58
N GLN A 238 -19.78 -0.73 8.56
CA GLN A 238 -19.98 0.30 7.56
C GLN A 238 -20.44 -0.31 6.24
N ASN A 239 -21.18 0.49 5.44
CA ASN A 239 -21.66 0.08 4.12
C ASN A 239 -20.65 0.38 2.99
N ARG A 240 -19.66 1.22 3.27
CA ARG A 240 -18.62 1.65 2.33
C ARG A 240 -17.33 1.97 3.07
N LEU A 241 -16.21 1.86 2.36
CA LEU A 241 -14.90 2.23 2.91
C LEU A 241 -14.85 3.72 3.29
N LEU A 242 -14.21 4.01 4.41
CA LEU A 242 -14.08 5.35 4.98
C LEU A 242 -15.41 6.02 5.37
N GLY A 243 -16.49 5.26 5.51
CA GLY A 243 -17.81 5.81 5.81
C GLY A 243 -17.90 6.56 7.15
N ALA A 244 -17.04 6.24 8.11
CA ALA A 244 -16.96 6.94 9.40
C ALA A 244 -16.24 8.29 9.31
N ASP A 245 -15.46 8.56 8.26
CA ASP A 245 -14.74 9.82 8.03
C ASP A 245 -15.10 10.39 6.66
N GLN A 246 -16.22 11.10 6.60
CA GLN A 246 -16.74 11.66 5.35
C GLN A 246 -15.76 12.65 4.69
N GLY A 247 -15.00 13.42 5.47
CA GLY A 247 -14.00 14.35 4.95
C GLY A 247 -12.87 13.63 4.23
N LEU A 248 -12.35 12.58 4.87
CA LEU A 248 -11.32 11.73 4.30
C LEU A 248 -11.82 10.98 3.07
N GLN A 249 -13.04 10.42 3.13
CA GLN A 249 -13.68 9.75 2.01
C GLN A 249 -13.79 10.67 0.80
N LEU A 250 -14.36 11.87 0.98
CA LEU A 250 -14.49 12.85 -0.09
C LEU A 250 -13.11 13.22 -0.68
N SER A 251 -12.11 13.41 0.17
CA SER A 251 -10.74 13.71 -0.28
C SER A 251 -10.15 12.59 -1.14
N VAL A 252 -10.38 11.32 -0.78
CA VAL A 252 -9.92 10.17 -1.57
C VAL A 252 -10.69 10.07 -2.89
N ASP A 253 -12.01 10.23 -2.85
CA ASP A 253 -12.86 10.15 -4.03
C ASP A 253 -12.50 11.23 -5.07
N LEU A 254 -12.28 12.48 -4.62
CA LEU A 254 -11.84 13.57 -5.50
C LEU A 254 -10.47 13.29 -6.13
N ARG A 255 -9.53 12.76 -5.36
CA ARG A 255 -8.20 12.39 -5.88
C ARG A 255 -8.29 11.24 -6.88
N ASN A 256 -9.09 10.23 -6.60
CA ASN A 256 -9.26 9.09 -7.51
C ASN A 256 -9.80 9.54 -8.87
N ARG A 257 -10.74 10.48 -8.93
CA ARG A 257 -11.26 11.05 -10.19
C ARG A 257 -10.19 11.70 -11.04
N THR A 258 -9.13 12.22 -10.44
CA THR A 258 -7.99 12.81 -11.16
C THR A 258 -6.92 11.76 -11.47
N ILE A 259 -6.62 10.89 -10.51
CA ILE A 259 -5.50 9.93 -10.64
C ILE A 259 -5.84 8.80 -11.62
N VAL A 260 -7.10 8.35 -11.67
CA VAL A 260 -7.48 7.23 -12.55
C VAL A 260 -7.27 7.56 -14.03
N PRO A 261 -7.75 8.69 -14.58
CA PRO A 261 -7.46 9.07 -15.96
C PRO A 261 -5.97 9.23 -16.25
N LEU A 262 -5.20 9.78 -15.30
CA LEU A 262 -3.73 9.89 -15.44
C LEU A 262 -3.08 8.51 -15.47
N GLY A 263 -3.62 7.54 -14.74
CA GLY A 263 -3.17 6.14 -14.79
C GLY A 263 -3.36 5.50 -16.17
N PHE A 264 -4.52 5.67 -16.79
CA PHE A 264 -4.76 5.20 -18.15
C PHE A 264 -3.81 5.86 -19.16
N LEU A 265 -3.58 7.17 -19.04
CA LEU A 265 -2.60 7.87 -19.88
C LEU A 265 -1.19 7.33 -19.63
N GLN A 266 -0.80 7.09 -18.38
CA GLN A 266 0.50 6.51 -18.04
C GLN A 266 0.69 5.15 -18.72
N VAL A 267 -0.31 4.27 -18.70
CA VAL A 267 -0.24 2.97 -19.38
C VAL A 267 0.03 3.14 -20.87
N ALA A 268 -0.70 4.04 -21.54
CA ALA A 268 -0.53 4.28 -22.98
C ALA A 268 0.90 4.80 -23.30
N LEU A 269 1.43 5.70 -22.49
CA LEU A 269 2.79 6.24 -22.65
C LEU A 269 3.86 5.19 -22.37
N LEU A 270 3.70 4.39 -21.31
CA LEU A 270 4.61 3.30 -20.97
C LEU A 270 4.67 2.25 -22.09
N LYS A 271 3.51 1.88 -22.66
CA LYS A 271 3.45 0.94 -23.78
C LYS A 271 4.25 1.47 -24.97
N ARG A 272 4.01 2.72 -25.38
CA ARG A 272 4.76 3.34 -26.48
C ARG A 272 6.26 3.38 -26.22
N LEU A 273 6.67 3.78 -25.02
CA LEU A 273 8.06 3.84 -24.63
C LEU A 273 8.74 2.46 -24.70
N ARG A 274 8.05 1.44 -24.19
CA ARG A 274 8.57 0.07 -24.17
C ARG A 274 8.64 -0.53 -25.58
N ASP A 275 7.66 -0.26 -26.43
CA ASP A 275 7.65 -0.70 -27.84
C ASP A 275 8.78 -0.04 -28.63
N GLN A 276 9.03 1.24 -28.44
CA GLN A 276 10.18 1.94 -29.06
C GLN A 276 11.54 1.35 -28.63
N ASN A 277 11.71 1.02 -27.35
CA ASN A 277 12.93 0.44 -26.82
C ASN A 277 13.16 -1.02 -27.30
N ARG A 278 12.16 -1.69 -27.85
CA ARG A 278 12.24 -3.04 -28.42
C ARG A 278 12.58 -3.03 -29.92
N GLN A 279 12.37 -1.93 -30.61
CA GLN A 279 12.78 -1.78 -32.02
C GLN A 279 14.30 -1.66 -32.06
N PRO A 280 15.02 -2.39 -32.93
CA PRO A 280 16.45 -2.15 -33.13
C PRO A 280 16.64 -0.70 -33.61
N PRO A 281 17.76 -0.04 -33.25
CA PRO A 281 18.05 1.29 -33.76
C PRO A 281 17.92 1.25 -35.28
N MET A 282 17.14 2.18 -35.84
CA MET A 282 17.06 2.34 -37.29
C MET A 282 18.48 2.48 -37.79
N SER A 283 18.93 1.53 -38.60
CA SER A 283 20.22 1.60 -39.25
C SER A 283 20.27 2.96 -39.99
N GLU A 284 21.25 3.77 -39.64
CA GLU A 284 21.60 4.96 -40.43
C GLU A 284 21.68 4.52 -41.87
N THR A 285 20.92 5.15 -42.71
CA THR A 285 20.95 4.94 -44.18
C THR A 285 22.42 5.14 -44.60
N PRO A 286 23.07 4.22 -45.32
CA PRO A 286 24.42 4.42 -45.79
C PRO A 286 24.43 5.70 -46.67
N GLY A 287 25.37 6.57 -46.38
CA GLY A 287 25.52 7.84 -47.04
C GLY A 287 25.48 7.71 -48.56
N ALA A 288 24.88 8.71 -49.18
CA ALA A 288 24.95 8.92 -50.63
C ALA A 288 26.43 8.92 -51.09
N PRO A 289 26.74 8.34 -52.24
CA PRO A 289 28.11 8.39 -52.79
C PRO A 289 28.52 9.83 -53.02
N GLU A 290 29.71 10.19 -52.54
CA GLU A 290 30.39 11.41 -52.91
C GLU A 290 30.66 11.35 -54.43
N ASP A 291 29.97 12.19 -55.18
CA ASP A 291 30.31 12.46 -56.57
C ASP A 291 31.62 13.23 -56.64
N THR A 292 32.62 12.63 -57.31
CA THR A 292 33.90 13.21 -57.71
C THR A 292 33.74 14.29 -58.75
#